data_119706e20586437fb2eb140f7a23d210
#
_entry.id   119706e20586437fb2eb140f7a23d210
#
_cell.length_a   1.000
_cell.length_b   1.000
_cell.length_c   1.000
_cell.angle_alpha   90.00
_cell.angle_beta   90.00
_cell.angle_gamma   90.00
#
_symmetry.space_group_name_H-M   'P 1'
#
loop_
_entity.id
_entity.type
_entity.pdbx_description
1 polymer ?
#
loop_
_entity_poly.entity_id
_entity_poly.type
_entity_poly.pdbx_seq_one_letter_code
_entity_poly.pdbx_strand_id
1 'polypeptide(L)' 'MCLGIPYEVVEIIDQDSAILKLGDTTRHCFTGLLEDVKAGEWVLLHAGQAIEKISATEAQENLRLIHLYMTGETTEVPV' A
#
# COMPACT_ATOMS: atom_id res chain seq x y z
N MET A 1 -1.27 13.96 7.79
CA MET A 1 -0.90 12.63 8.07
C MET A 1 -1.55 11.67 7.11
N CYS A 2 -0.80 10.78 6.61
CA CYS A 2 -1.33 9.87 5.65
C CYS A 2 -2.03 8.72 6.32
N LEU A 3 -3.20 8.40 5.84
CA LEU A 3 -3.97 7.33 6.42
C LEU A 3 -4.05 6.13 5.50
N GLY A 4 -3.27 6.13 4.44
CA GLY A 4 -3.32 5.02 3.51
C GLY A 4 -2.46 3.86 3.95
N ILE A 5 -2.74 2.70 3.41
CA ILE A 5 -1.97 1.51 3.65
C ILE A 5 -1.19 1.20 2.38
N PRO A 6 0.13 0.96 2.48
CA PRO A 6 0.92 0.66 1.29
C PRO A 6 0.56 -0.69 0.70
N TYR A 7 0.35 -0.70 -0.61
CA TYR A 7 0.15 -1.93 -1.36
C TYR A 7 1.06 -1.91 -2.57
N GLU A 8 1.47 -3.07 -3.01
CA GLU A 8 2.30 -3.19 -4.20
C GLU A 8 1.42 -3.48 -5.40
N VAL A 9 1.67 -2.81 -6.51
CA VAL A 9 0.93 -3.04 -7.74
C VAL A 9 1.49 -4.29 -8.39
N VAL A 10 0.66 -5.30 -8.58
CA VAL A 10 1.13 -6.54 -9.18
C VAL A 10 0.63 -6.74 -10.60
N GLU A 11 -0.50 -6.14 -10.96
CA GLU A 11 -1.02 -6.28 -12.31
C GLU A 11 -1.85 -5.08 -12.68
N ILE A 12 -1.66 -4.55 -13.87
CA ILE A 12 -2.47 -3.45 -14.37
C ILE A 12 -3.64 -4.05 -15.16
N ILE A 13 -4.85 -3.70 -14.77
CA ILE A 13 -6.04 -4.18 -15.48
C ILE A 13 -6.37 -3.22 -16.62
N ASP A 14 -6.48 -1.93 -16.30
CA ASP A 14 -6.69 -0.92 -17.32
C ASP A 14 -6.20 0.40 -16.72
N GLN A 15 -6.49 1.52 -17.37
CA GLN A 15 -5.91 2.77 -16.91
C GLN A 15 -6.50 3.25 -15.59
N ASP A 16 -7.61 2.66 -15.15
CA ASP A 16 -8.25 3.09 -13.92
C ASP A 16 -8.24 2.03 -12.83
N SER A 17 -7.70 0.87 -13.09
CA SER A 17 -7.74 -0.18 -12.07
C SER A 17 -6.55 -1.11 -12.18
N ALA A 18 -6.24 -1.74 -11.06
CA ALA A 18 -5.11 -2.64 -10.97
C ALA A 18 -5.34 -3.61 -9.82
N ILE A 19 -4.58 -4.69 -9.84
CA ILE A 19 -4.56 -5.63 -8.72
C ILE A 19 -3.40 -5.22 -7.82
N LEU A 20 -3.69 -5.01 -6.58
CA LEU A 20 -2.71 -4.62 -5.58
C LEU A 20 -2.55 -5.75 -4.57
N LYS A 21 -1.38 -5.81 -3.95
CA LYS A 21 -1.07 -6.90 -3.04
C LYS A 21 -0.44 -6.39 -1.76
N LEU A 22 -0.84 -6.98 -0.65
CA LEU A 22 -0.20 -6.73 0.63
C LEU A 22 -0.11 -8.08 1.33
N GLY A 23 1.12 -8.56 1.53
CA GLY A 23 1.31 -9.88 2.09
C GLY A 23 0.71 -10.92 1.16
N ASP A 24 -0.19 -11.72 1.67
CA ASP A 24 -0.85 -12.75 0.87
C ASP A 24 -2.19 -12.31 0.31
N THR A 25 -2.57 -11.07 0.55
CA THR A 25 -3.87 -10.58 0.14
C THR A 25 -3.76 -9.76 -1.12
N THR A 26 -4.60 -10.05 -2.11
CA THR A 26 -4.67 -9.24 -3.31
C THR A 26 -6.04 -8.61 -3.41
N ARG A 27 -6.09 -7.43 -4.01
CA ARG A 27 -7.33 -6.68 -4.16
C ARG A 27 -7.37 -5.99 -5.50
N HIS A 28 -8.55 -5.92 -6.07
CA HIS A 28 -8.78 -5.14 -7.27
C HIS A 28 -9.16 -3.73 -6.81
N CYS A 29 -8.37 -2.75 -7.18
CA CYS A 29 -8.52 -1.40 -6.66
C CYS A 29 -8.54 -0.37 -7.76
N PHE A 30 -9.13 0.77 -7.46
CA PHE A 30 -9.21 1.88 -8.39
C PHE A 30 -7.90 2.67 -8.34
N THR A 31 -7.30 2.91 -9.49
CA THR A 31 -6.06 3.67 -9.57
C THR A 31 -6.19 4.89 -10.46
N GLY A 32 -7.41 5.28 -10.80
CA GLY A 32 -7.63 6.37 -11.73
C GLY A 32 -7.21 7.74 -11.22
N LEU A 33 -6.92 7.85 -9.92
CA LEU A 33 -6.43 9.12 -9.39
C LEU A 33 -4.94 9.33 -9.65
N LEU A 34 -4.24 8.28 -10.07
CA LEU A 34 -2.81 8.34 -10.30
C LEU A 34 -2.52 8.16 -11.77
N GLU A 35 -1.36 8.68 -12.22
CA GLU A 35 -0.97 8.55 -13.60
C GLU A 35 0.18 7.58 -13.72
N ASP A 36 0.19 6.83 -14.81
CA ASP A 36 1.32 5.95 -15.14
C ASP A 36 1.66 4.95 -14.04
N VAL A 37 0.62 4.36 -13.45
CA VAL A 37 0.86 3.32 -12.46
C VAL A 37 1.38 2.09 -13.18
N LYS A 38 2.43 1.48 -12.63
CA LYS A 38 3.08 0.32 -13.24
C LYS A 38 3.24 -0.78 -12.23
N ALA A 39 3.27 -2.02 -12.72
CA ALA A 39 3.50 -3.15 -11.85
C ALA A 39 4.87 -3.00 -11.18
N GLY A 40 4.92 -3.33 -9.94
CA GLY A 40 6.13 -3.18 -9.15
C GLY A 40 6.18 -1.91 -8.34
N GLU A 41 5.31 -0.96 -8.63
CA GLU A 41 5.28 0.28 -7.86
C GLU A 41 4.48 0.09 -6.59
N TRP A 42 4.70 0.96 -5.63
CA TRP A 42 3.95 0.95 -4.39
C TRP A 42 3.04 2.16 -4.35
N VAL A 43 1.84 1.96 -3.83
CA VAL A 43 0.87 3.05 -3.71
C VAL A 43 0.22 2.97 -2.34
N LEU A 44 -0.31 4.09 -1.89
CA LEU A 44 -1.10 4.14 -0.68
C LEU A 44 -2.55 3.93 -1.04
N LEU A 45 -3.19 2.97 -0.38
CA LEU A 45 -4.57 2.64 -0.63
C LEU A 45 -5.42 3.15 0.52
N HIS A 46 -6.49 3.85 0.19
CA HIS A 46 -7.41 4.35 1.19
C HIS A 46 -8.82 4.19 0.64
N ALA A 47 -9.66 3.47 1.37
CA ALA A 47 -11.05 3.27 0.96
C ALA A 47 -11.18 2.66 -0.44
N GLY A 48 -10.27 1.75 -0.78
CA GLY A 48 -10.34 1.07 -2.06
C GLY A 48 -9.77 1.85 -3.22
N GLN A 49 -9.19 3.02 -2.96
CA GLN A 49 -8.62 3.87 -4.00
C GLN A 49 -7.14 4.10 -3.73
N ALA A 50 -6.33 4.02 -4.77
CA ALA A 50 -4.93 4.35 -4.66
C ALA A 50 -4.82 5.88 -4.73
N ILE A 51 -4.27 6.47 -3.69
CA ILE A 51 -4.27 7.92 -3.59
C ILE A 51 -2.92 8.56 -3.82
N GLU A 52 -1.85 7.78 -3.75
CA GLU A 52 -0.53 8.36 -3.87
C GLU A 52 0.49 7.26 -4.18
N LYS A 53 1.48 7.58 -5.02
CA LYS A 53 2.59 6.66 -5.24
C LYS A 53 3.65 6.95 -4.19
N ILE A 54 4.30 5.90 -3.71
CA ILE A 54 5.36 6.05 -2.73
C ILE A 54 6.53 5.17 -3.15
N SER A 55 7.69 5.44 -2.58
CA SER A 55 8.85 4.61 -2.86
C SER A 55 8.77 3.31 -2.08
N ALA A 56 9.55 2.32 -2.50
CA ALA A 56 9.60 1.06 -1.78
C ALA A 56 10.08 1.27 -0.35
N THR A 57 11.02 2.18 -0.15
CA THR A 57 11.52 2.46 1.19
C THR A 57 10.44 3.04 2.07
N GLU A 58 9.68 3.99 1.53
CA GLU A 58 8.57 4.57 2.29
C GLU A 58 7.52 3.52 2.60
N ALA A 59 7.26 2.63 1.65
CA ALA A 59 6.28 1.58 1.86
C ALA A 59 6.71 0.67 2.99
N GLN A 60 7.98 0.29 3.02
CA GLN A 60 8.48 -0.59 4.06
C GLN A 60 8.38 0.07 5.43
N GLU A 61 8.72 1.34 5.50
CA GLU A 61 8.65 2.04 6.77
C GLU A 61 7.21 2.18 7.25
N ASN A 62 6.30 2.48 6.34
CA ASN A 62 4.91 2.60 6.71
C ASN A 62 4.34 1.26 7.16
N LEU A 63 4.69 0.19 6.46
CA LEU A 63 4.20 -1.12 6.83
C LEU A 63 4.73 -1.54 8.20
N ARG A 64 5.96 -1.20 8.49
CA ARG A 64 6.51 -1.52 9.79
C ARG A 64 5.76 -0.79 10.90
N LEU A 65 5.47 0.49 10.68
CA LEU A 65 4.73 1.25 11.68
C LEU A 65 3.31 0.74 11.84
N ILE A 66 2.67 0.38 10.73
CA ILE A 66 1.32 -0.15 10.79
C ILE A 66 1.31 -1.47 11.54
N HIS A 67 2.28 -2.30 11.28
CA HIS A 67 2.38 -3.59 11.95
C HIS A 67 2.50 -3.40 13.47
N LEU A 68 3.38 -2.52 13.89
CA LEU A 68 3.55 -2.26 15.31
C LEU A 68 2.27 -1.72 15.94
N TYR A 69 1.61 -0.84 15.22
CA TYR A 69 0.39 -0.23 15.72
C TYR A 69 -0.72 -1.26 15.87
N MET A 70 -0.88 -2.12 14.87
CA MET A 70 -2.01 -3.01 14.84
C MET A 70 -1.82 -4.26 15.68
N THR A 71 -0.60 -4.72 15.83
CA THR A 71 -0.38 -5.92 16.60
C THR A 71 -0.04 -5.65 18.03
N GLY A 72 0.35 -4.43 18.33
CA GLY A 72 0.73 -4.09 19.69
C GLY A 72 2.09 -4.61 20.07
N GLU A 73 2.84 -5.11 19.13
CA GLU A 73 4.12 -5.69 19.46
C GLU A 73 5.15 -4.70 19.86
N THR A 74 4.88 -3.45 19.65
CA THR A 74 5.81 -2.44 20.08
C THR A 74 6.01 -2.49 21.55
N THR A 75 5.06 -3.01 22.25
CA THR A 75 5.19 -3.04 23.68
C THR A 75 6.23 -4.02 24.08
N GLU A 76 6.48 -4.97 23.24
CA GLU A 76 7.44 -5.91 23.58
C GLU A 76 8.76 -5.53 23.09
N VAL A 77 8.79 -4.98 21.99
CA VAL A 77 10.00 -4.67 21.38
C VAL A 77 10.81 -3.73 22.12
N PRO A 78 10.30 -2.70 22.51
CA PRO A 78 11.12 -1.73 23.11
C PRO A 78 11.65 -2.21 24.31
N VAL A 79 11.14 -2.91 24.55
CA VAL A 79 11.57 -3.35 25.58
C VAL A 79 12.55 -3.08 25.92
#